data_74caa01fb5db97d251d9ef5e2a5cb1b7
#
_entry.id   74caa01fb5db97d251d9ef5e2a5cb1b7
#
_cell.length_a   1.000
_cell.length_b   1.000
_cell.length_c   1.000
_cell.angle_alpha   90.00
_cell.angle_beta   90.00
_cell.angle_gamma   90.00
#
_symmetry.space_group_name_H-M   'P 1'
#
loop_
_entity.id
_entity.type
_entity.pdbx_description
1 polymer ?
#
loop_
_entity_poly.entity_id
_entity_poly.type
_entity_poly.pdbx_seq_one_letter_code
_entity_poly.pdbx_strand_id
1 'polypeptide(L)'
;MIQLENVSKSYKNGVHALRNINLTIEDGEFVYVIGPTGSGKSTLIKLLDGEEIPDEGNVLVNEVNVGRLKHSKVPYYRRNIGVVFQDFRLLPALTIFENISFALEVIGMDKREIRRRVREVLELVSLSDKARAFPNQLSGGQQQRATIGRAIANHPKVLIADEPTGNLDPEMSKEIMELLEKINEVEKTTIVMVTHDSTLVNDFKKRTISLEEGYIVADMLKGGYLKYE
;
A
#
# COMPACT_ATOMS: atom_id res chain seq x y z
N MET A 1 -0.60 -13.88 2.40
CA MET A 1 0.81 -14.18 2.03
C MET A 1 1.11 -13.65 0.64
N ILE A 2 2.28 -13.05 0.44
CA ILE A 2 2.79 -12.61 -0.86
C ILE A 2 4.02 -13.43 -1.19
N GLN A 3 4.11 -13.99 -2.40
CA GLN A 3 5.27 -14.77 -2.85
C GLN A 3 5.68 -14.34 -4.25
N LEU A 4 6.95 -14.02 -4.41
CA LEU A 4 7.59 -13.79 -5.70
C LEU A 4 8.61 -14.90 -5.91
N GLU A 5 8.54 -15.59 -7.05
CA GLU A 5 9.39 -16.72 -7.39
C GLU A 5 10.10 -16.45 -8.73
N ASN A 6 11.40 -16.17 -8.69
CA ASN A 6 12.25 -15.88 -9.86
C ASN A 6 11.67 -14.77 -10.74
N VAL A 7 11.12 -13.71 -10.14
CA VAL A 7 10.41 -12.65 -10.86
C VAL A 7 11.37 -11.70 -11.52
N SER A 8 11.22 -11.52 -12.83
CA SER A 8 11.94 -10.52 -13.62
C SER A 8 10.97 -9.65 -14.39
N LYS A 9 11.31 -8.35 -14.54
CA LYS A 9 10.53 -7.37 -15.29
C LYS A 9 11.41 -6.37 -16.00
N SER A 10 11.21 -6.24 -17.29
CA SER A 10 11.90 -5.27 -18.14
C SER A 10 10.88 -4.41 -18.90
N TYR A 11 11.22 -3.17 -19.17
CA TYR A 11 10.41 -2.27 -19.97
C TYR A 11 10.97 -2.13 -21.40
N LYS A 12 10.12 -1.74 -22.34
CA LYS A 12 10.46 -1.59 -23.76
C LYS A 12 11.61 -0.61 -24.04
N ASN A 13 11.88 0.30 -23.11
CA ASN A 13 13.00 1.24 -23.16
C ASN A 13 14.35 0.63 -22.74
N GLY A 14 14.42 -0.70 -22.54
CA GLY A 14 15.61 -1.42 -22.14
C GLY A 14 15.92 -1.42 -20.64
N VAL A 15 15.06 -0.82 -19.81
CA VAL A 15 15.24 -0.82 -18.35
C VAL A 15 14.84 -2.17 -17.77
N HIS A 16 15.79 -2.87 -17.15
CA HIS A 16 15.54 -4.07 -16.34
C HIS A 16 15.18 -3.65 -14.92
N ALA A 17 13.89 -3.51 -14.67
CA ALA A 17 13.39 -2.94 -13.41
C ALA A 17 13.45 -3.93 -12.23
N LEU A 18 13.26 -5.22 -12.47
CA LEU A 18 13.43 -6.29 -11.48
C LEU A 18 14.13 -7.48 -12.10
N ARG A 19 15.00 -8.14 -11.32
CA ARG A 19 15.90 -9.19 -11.78
C ARG A 19 15.91 -10.35 -10.81
N ASN A 20 15.26 -11.46 -11.18
CA ASN A 20 15.23 -12.71 -10.41
C ASN A 20 14.85 -12.50 -8.93
N ILE A 21 13.80 -11.74 -8.68
CA ILE A 21 13.33 -11.47 -7.33
C ILE A 21 12.70 -12.73 -6.74
N ASN A 22 13.20 -13.12 -5.56
CA ASN A 22 12.63 -14.16 -4.72
C ASN A 22 12.31 -13.54 -3.36
N LEU A 23 11.04 -13.53 -2.98
CA LEU A 23 10.57 -12.86 -1.77
C LEU A 23 9.32 -13.53 -1.24
N THR A 24 9.24 -13.75 0.07
CA THR A 24 8.02 -14.16 0.76
C THR A 24 7.71 -13.15 1.86
N ILE A 25 6.46 -12.66 1.89
CA ILE A 25 5.92 -11.83 2.97
C ILE A 25 4.73 -12.58 3.54
N GLU A 26 4.78 -12.84 4.85
CA GLU A 26 3.77 -13.62 5.54
C GLU A 26 2.47 -12.81 5.77
N ASP A 27 1.37 -13.52 6.05
CA ASP A 27 0.10 -12.86 6.38
C ASP A 27 0.22 -12.04 7.67
N GLY A 28 -0.27 -10.81 7.64
CA GLY A 28 -0.21 -9.88 8.76
C GLY A 28 1.16 -9.24 8.99
N GLU A 29 2.15 -9.50 8.14
CA GLU A 29 3.47 -8.88 8.25
C GLU A 29 3.43 -7.41 7.80
N PHE A 30 4.22 -6.56 8.46
CA PHE A 30 4.48 -5.18 8.03
C PHE A 30 5.91 -5.09 7.50
N VAL A 31 6.05 -4.77 6.22
CA VAL A 31 7.34 -4.77 5.54
C VAL A 31 7.60 -3.42 4.86
N TYR A 32 8.80 -2.88 5.05
CA TYR A 32 9.32 -1.78 4.25
C TYR A 32 10.01 -2.28 3.00
N VAL A 33 9.84 -1.57 1.90
CA VAL A 33 10.64 -1.70 0.68
C VAL A 33 11.36 -0.39 0.45
N ILE A 34 12.69 -0.41 0.58
CA ILE A 34 13.55 0.76 0.45
C ILE A 34 14.52 0.62 -0.71
N GLY A 35 15.18 1.70 -1.07
CA GLY A 35 16.21 1.73 -2.12
C GLY A 35 16.22 3.06 -2.87
N PRO A 36 17.26 3.34 -3.67
CA PRO A 36 17.37 4.57 -4.45
C PRO A 36 16.27 4.70 -5.50
N THR A 37 16.14 5.89 -6.08
CA THR A 37 15.24 6.12 -7.22
C THR A 37 15.66 5.22 -8.38
N GLY A 38 14.69 4.56 -9.01
CA GLY A 38 14.97 3.64 -10.12
C GLY A 38 15.35 2.20 -9.70
N SER A 39 15.41 1.88 -8.39
CA SER A 39 15.78 0.54 -7.92
C SER A 39 14.74 -0.57 -8.18
N GLY A 40 13.53 -0.22 -8.66
CA GLY A 40 12.47 -1.20 -8.97
C GLY A 40 11.27 -1.19 -8.03
N LYS A 41 11.25 -0.35 -6.97
CA LYS A 41 10.17 -0.29 -5.97
C LYS A 41 8.78 -0.10 -6.57
N SER A 42 8.62 0.90 -7.43
CA SER A 42 7.32 1.17 -8.08
C SER A 42 6.91 0.03 -9.03
N THR A 43 7.88 -0.66 -9.66
CA THR A 43 7.60 -1.85 -10.48
C THR A 43 7.13 -3.02 -9.62
N LEU A 44 7.73 -3.21 -8.44
CA LEU A 44 7.29 -4.21 -7.47
C LEU A 44 5.83 -3.97 -7.06
N ILE A 45 5.48 -2.72 -6.69
CA ILE A 45 4.09 -2.34 -6.37
C ILE A 45 3.15 -2.65 -7.54
N LYS A 46 3.51 -2.27 -8.76
CA LYS A 46 2.69 -2.51 -9.97
C LYS A 46 2.48 -4.00 -10.28
N LEU A 47 3.43 -4.83 -9.95
CA LEU A 47 3.26 -6.28 -10.04
C LEU A 47 2.31 -6.80 -8.95
N LEU A 48 2.41 -6.30 -7.72
CA LEU A 48 1.56 -6.71 -6.62
C LEU A 48 0.10 -6.28 -6.79
N ASP A 49 -0.16 -5.11 -7.39
CA ASP A 49 -1.53 -4.62 -7.63
C ASP A 49 -2.12 -5.08 -8.98
N GLY A 50 -1.32 -5.82 -9.78
CA GLY A 50 -1.72 -6.33 -11.10
C GLY A 50 -1.81 -5.24 -12.18
N GLU A 51 -1.14 -4.10 -12.02
CA GLU A 51 -0.98 -3.10 -13.09
C GLU A 51 0.00 -3.59 -14.16
N GLU A 52 1.06 -4.28 -13.73
CA GLU A 52 2.07 -4.89 -14.60
C GLU A 52 2.06 -6.42 -14.46
N ILE A 53 2.55 -7.09 -15.49
CA ILE A 53 2.73 -8.54 -15.54
C ILE A 53 4.24 -8.82 -15.56
N PRO A 54 4.76 -9.78 -14.79
CA PRO A 54 6.16 -10.16 -14.85
C PRO A 54 6.49 -10.77 -16.23
N ASP A 55 7.72 -10.57 -16.69
CA ASP A 55 8.21 -11.21 -17.93
C ASP A 55 8.61 -12.67 -17.65
N GLU A 56 9.12 -12.92 -16.41
CA GLU A 56 9.48 -14.26 -15.93
C GLU A 56 9.06 -14.45 -14.49
N GLY A 57 8.89 -15.69 -14.07
CA GLY A 57 8.54 -16.06 -12.70
C GLY A 57 7.06 -15.98 -12.38
N ASN A 58 6.74 -16.07 -11.08
CA ASN A 58 5.38 -16.05 -10.57
C ASN A 58 5.23 -14.99 -9.47
N VAL A 59 4.14 -14.24 -9.51
CA VAL A 59 3.71 -13.33 -8.45
C VAL A 59 2.42 -13.87 -7.87
N LEU A 60 2.48 -14.39 -6.65
CA LEU A 60 1.30 -14.87 -5.92
C LEU A 60 0.96 -13.90 -4.80
N VAL A 61 -0.30 -13.49 -4.72
CA VAL A 61 -0.83 -12.66 -3.63
C VAL A 61 -2.12 -13.32 -3.16
N ASN A 62 -2.16 -13.74 -1.91
CA ASN A 62 -3.28 -14.49 -1.33
C ASN A 62 -3.71 -15.67 -2.22
N GLU A 63 -2.75 -16.51 -2.61
CA GLU A 63 -2.94 -17.69 -3.47
C GLU A 63 -3.34 -17.38 -4.93
N VAL A 64 -3.54 -16.12 -5.29
CA VAL A 64 -3.84 -15.69 -6.66
C VAL A 64 -2.55 -15.42 -7.41
N ASN A 65 -2.31 -16.13 -8.52
CA ASN A 65 -1.20 -15.80 -9.42
C ASN A 65 -1.56 -14.57 -10.25
N VAL A 66 -1.06 -13.40 -9.82
CA VAL A 66 -1.37 -12.10 -10.42
C VAL A 66 -0.86 -12.01 -11.86
N GLY A 67 0.33 -12.57 -12.12
CA GLY A 67 0.94 -12.58 -13.45
C GLY A 67 0.16 -13.38 -14.51
N ARG A 68 -0.78 -14.26 -14.07
CA ARG A 68 -1.62 -15.08 -14.96
C ARG A 68 -3.08 -14.65 -15.00
N LEU A 69 -3.43 -13.52 -14.32
CA LEU A 69 -4.79 -13.02 -14.35
C LEU A 69 -5.17 -12.51 -15.74
N LYS A 70 -6.34 -12.94 -16.20
CA LYS A 70 -6.96 -12.32 -17.37
C LYS A 70 -7.32 -10.87 -17.01
N HIS A 71 -7.12 -9.93 -17.95
CA HIS A 71 -7.38 -8.50 -17.75
C HIS A 71 -8.78 -8.23 -17.14
N SER A 72 -9.81 -8.98 -17.55
CA SER A 72 -11.17 -8.88 -16.99
C SER A 72 -11.29 -9.31 -15.53
N LYS A 73 -10.30 -10.00 -14.96
CA LYS A 73 -10.28 -10.45 -13.56
C LYS A 73 -9.49 -9.52 -12.64
N VAL A 74 -8.64 -8.66 -13.19
CA VAL A 74 -7.85 -7.69 -12.41
C VAL A 74 -8.72 -6.79 -11.52
N PRO A 75 -9.87 -6.23 -11.96
CA PRO A 75 -10.73 -5.44 -11.08
C PRO A 75 -11.27 -6.21 -9.86
N TYR A 76 -11.53 -7.50 -10.02
CA TYR A 76 -11.99 -8.35 -8.91
C TYR A 76 -10.86 -8.69 -7.93
N TYR A 77 -9.65 -8.88 -8.44
CA TYR A 77 -8.46 -9.05 -7.64
C TYR A 77 -8.18 -7.80 -6.78
N ARG A 78 -8.21 -6.61 -7.39
CA ARG A 78 -7.97 -5.33 -6.72
C ARG A 78 -8.97 -5.01 -5.61
N ARG A 79 -10.15 -5.62 -5.60
CA ARG A 79 -11.10 -5.50 -4.48
C ARG A 79 -10.55 -6.03 -3.15
N ASN A 80 -9.54 -6.92 -3.19
CA ASN A 80 -8.89 -7.48 -2.00
C ASN A 80 -7.57 -6.80 -1.65
N ILE A 81 -7.19 -5.76 -2.39
CA ILE A 81 -5.96 -4.98 -2.22
C ILE A 81 -6.33 -3.54 -1.89
N GLY A 82 -5.82 -3.01 -0.79
CA GLY A 82 -5.84 -1.59 -0.51
C GLY A 82 -4.60 -0.93 -1.11
N VAL A 83 -4.75 0.25 -1.72
CA VAL A 83 -3.60 1.02 -2.22
C VAL A 83 -3.69 2.44 -1.71
N VAL A 84 -2.61 2.91 -1.10
CA VAL A 84 -2.40 4.28 -0.61
C VAL A 84 -1.30 4.90 -1.46
N PHE A 85 -1.58 6.04 -2.08
CA PHE A 85 -0.64 6.77 -2.92
C PHE A 85 -0.13 8.03 -2.21
N GLN A 86 1.03 8.51 -2.62
CA GLN A 86 1.62 9.74 -2.13
C GLN A 86 0.74 10.98 -2.42
N ASP A 87 0.04 11.01 -3.56
CA ASP A 87 -0.77 12.12 -4.07
C ASP A 87 -2.26 12.05 -3.67
N PHE A 88 -2.58 11.35 -2.59
CA PHE A 88 -3.90 11.15 -1.98
C PHE A 88 -4.96 10.55 -2.91
N ARG A 89 -5.14 11.03 -4.12
CA ARG A 89 -6.14 10.60 -5.11
C ARG A 89 -7.58 10.56 -4.58
N LEU A 90 -7.91 11.48 -3.68
CA LEU A 90 -9.29 11.66 -3.23
C LEU A 90 -10.13 12.26 -4.35
N LEU A 91 -11.40 11.84 -4.44
CA LEU A 91 -12.37 12.37 -5.37
C LEU A 91 -12.85 13.75 -4.88
N PRO A 92 -12.48 14.86 -5.56
CA PRO A 92 -12.65 16.20 -5.00
C PRO A 92 -14.12 16.66 -4.91
N ALA A 93 -15.01 16.07 -5.71
CA ALA A 93 -16.43 16.34 -5.73
C ALA A 93 -17.23 15.55 -4.68
N LEU A 94 -16.58 14.64 -3.95
CA LEU A 94 -17.19 13.79 -2.94
C LEU A 94 -16.70 14.20 -1.55
N THR A 95 -17.59 14.12 -0.56
CA THR A 95 -17.24 14.24 0.85
C THR A 95 -16.30 13.09 1.29
N ILE A 96 -15.70 13.20 2.47
CA ILE A 96 -14.85 12.13 3.00
C ILE A 96 -15.66 10.85 3.23
N PHE A 97 -16.89 10.96 3.73
CA PHE A 97 -17.80 9.83 3.84
C PHE A 97 -18.02 9.15 2.49
N GLU A 98 -18.30 9.92 1.44
CA GLU A 98 -18.55 9.41 0.09
C GLU A 98 -17.28 8.84 -0.55
N ASN A 99 -16.11 9.44 -0.32
CA ASN A 99 -14.83 8.87 -0.76
C ASN A 99 -14.58 7.46 -0.21
N ILE A 100 -14.90 7.23 1.07
CA ILE A 100 -14.75 5.92 1.70
C ILE A 100 -15.86 4.97 1.23
N SER A 101 -17.12 5.44 1.17
CA SER A 101 -18.24 4.59 0.72
C SER A 101 -18.12 4.15 -0.72
N PHE A 102 -17.51 4.97 -1.59
CA PHE A 102 -17.32 4.64 -3.00
C PHE A 102 -16.61 3.28 -3.20
N ALA A 103 -15.60 2.98 -2.38
CA ALA A 103 -14.89 1.69 -2.46
C ALA A 103 -15.82 0.50 -2.15
N LEU A 104 -16.79 0.68 -1.25
CA LEU A 104 -17.78 -0.34 -0.85
C LEU A 104 -18.94 -0.45 -1.85
N GLU A 105 -19.35 0.67 -2.45
CA GLU A 105 -20.38 0.69 -3.50
C GLU A 105 -19.94 -0.07 -4.75
N VAL A 106 -18.68 0.10 -5.17
CA VAL A 106 -18.09 -0.59 -6.33
C VAL A 106 -18.12 -2.12 -6.20
N ILE A 107 -18.06 -2.63 -4.97
CA ILE A 107 -18.13 -4.08 -4.71
C ILE A 107 -19.58 -4.57 -4.51
N GLY A 108 -20.57 -3.67 -4.51
CA GLY A 108 -22.00 -4.00 -4.40
C GLY A 108 -22.45 -4.27 -2.96
N MET A 109 -21.79 -3.70 -1.94
CA MET A 109 -22.19 -3.83 -0.55
C MET A 109 -23.54 -3.16 -0.29
N ASP A 110 -24.36 -3.70 0.63
CA ASP A 110 -25.64 -3.10 1.02
C ASP A 110 -25.47 -1.74 1.69
N LYS A 111 -26.39 -0.82 1.44
CA LYS A 111 -26.35 0.57 1.96
C LYS A 111 -26.28 0.68 3.49
N ARG A 112 -26.87 -0.26 4.23
CA ARG A 112 -26.80 -0.25 5.70
C ARG A 112 -25.44 -0.68 6.17
N GLU A 113 -24.86 -1.69 5.54
CA GLU A 113 -23.51 -2.17 5.81
C GLU A 113 -22.48 -1.11 5.46
N ILE A 114 -22.61 -0.44 4.29
CA ILE A 114 -21.77 0.71 3.91
C ILE A 114 -21.77 1.77 5.02
N ARG A 115 -22.94 2.22 5.47
CA ARG A 115 -23.05 3.25 6.50
C ARG A 115 -22.40 2.84 7.82
N ARG A 116 -22.53 1.57 8.21
CA ARG A 116 -21.89 1.03 9.40
C ARG A 116 -20.37 1.04 9.23
N ARG A 117 -19.88 0.40 8.15
CA ARG A 117 -18.44 0.26 7.90
C ARG A 117 -17.74 1.61 7.74
N VAL A 118 -18.33 2.55 7.02
CA VAL A 118 -17.75 3.89 6.86
C VAL A 118 -17.60 4.62 8.21
N ARG A 119 -18.56 4.46 9.15
CA ARG A 119 -18.42 5.04 10.49
C ARG A 119 -17.27 4.40 11.27
N GLU A 120 -17.15 3.07 11.23
CA GLU A 120 -16.05 2.35 11.87
C GLU A 120 -14.69 2.80 11.30
N VAL A 121 -14.59 2.94 9.98
CA VAL A 121 -13.38 3.43 9.32
C VAL A 121 -13.07 4.88 9.70
N LEU A 122 -14.05 5.77 9.67
CA LEU A 122 -13.88 7.18 10.06
C LEU A 122 -13.40 7.32 11.51
N GLU A 123 -13.90 6.49 12.42
CA GLU A 123 -13.42 6.42 13.79
C GLU A 123 -11.97 5.92 13.86
N LEU A 124 -11.65 4.84 13.15
CA LEU A 124 -10.31 4.26 13.10
C LEU A 124 -9.25 5.27 12.60
N VAL A 125 -9.59 6.03 11.55
CA VAL A 125 -8.70 7.06 10.98
C VAL A 125 -8.84 8.44 11.64
N SER A 126 -9.64 8.56 12.73
CA SER A 126 -9.86 9.80 13.49
C SER A 126 -10.40 10.96 12.65
N LEU A 127 -11.39 10.69 11.79
CA LEU A 127 -12.04 11.67 10.90
C LEU A 127 -13.57 11.71 11.05
N SER A 128 -14.13 11.23 12.17
CA SER A 128 -15.59 11.20 12.39
C SER A 128 -16.24 12.58 12.30
N ASP A 129 -15.59 13.64 12.78
CA ASP A 129 -16.02 15.03 12.71
C ASP A 129 -15.89 15.64 11.31
N LYS A 130 -15.11 15.04 10.43
CA LYS A 130 -14.83 15.47 9.05
C LYS A 130 -15.61 14.67 7.99
N ALA A 131 -16.51 13.78 8.39
CA ALA A 131 -17.26 12.91 7.48
C ALA A 131 -17.95 13.67 6.33
N ARG A 132 -18.47 14.88 6.59
CA ARG A 132 -19.15 15.73 5.62
C ARG A 132 -18.26 16.76 4.92
N ALA A 133 -16.99 16.85 5.30
CA ALA A 133 -16.04 17.75 4.66
C ALA A 133 -15.62 17.23 3.28
N PHE A 134 -15.26 18.14 2.39
CA PHE A 134 -14.64 17.83 1.09
C PHE A 134 -13.11 17.78 1.23
N PRO A 135 -12.39 17.09 0.32
CA PRO A 135 -10.92 16.98 0.39
C PRO A 135 -10.18 18.31 0.55
N ASN A 136 -10.61 19.35 -0.15
CA ASN A 136 -10.00 20.69 -0.12
C ASN A 136 -10.19 21.42 1.23
N GLN A 137 -11.00 20.90 2.13
CA GLN A 137 -11.23 21.45 3.47
C GLN A 137 -10.37 20.75 4.54
N LEU A 138 -9.54 19.78 4.15
CA LEU A 138 -8.70 18.99 5.02
C LEU A 138 -7.22 19.39 4.90
N SER A 139 -6.47 19.27 6.02
CA SER A 139 -5.01 19.31 5.99
C SER A 139 -4.43 18.11 5.24
N GLY A 140 -3.15 18.17 4.83
CA GLY A 140 -2.48 17.06 4.16
C GLY A 140 -2.54 15.75 4.95
N GLY A 141 -2.27 15.79 6.26
CA GLY A 141 -2.37 14.61 7.14
C GLY A 141 -3.81 14.07 7.23
N GLN A 142 -4.82 14.94 7.27
CA GLN A 142 -6.23 14.52 7.24
C GLN A 142 -6.61 13.91 5.89
N GLN A 143 -6.12 14.45 4.77
CA GLN A 143 -6.33 13.87 3.44
C GLN A 143 -5.68 12.47 3.37
N GLN A 144 -4.48 12.30 3.92
CA GLN A 144 -3.81 11.01 3.95
C GLN A 144 -4.57 9.99 4.82
N ARG A 145 -5.06 10.39 6.00
CA ARG A 145 -5.94 9.55 6.83
C ARG A 145 -7.21 9.13 6.08
N ALA A 146 -7.83 10.03 5.30
CA ALA A 146 -8.99 9.71 4.47
C ALA A 146 -8.66 8.73 3.35
N THR A 147 -7.49 8.89 2.71
CA THR A 147 -6.98 7.97 1.68
C THR A 147 -6.75 6.56 2.26
N ILE A 148 -6.12 6.48 3.42
CA ILE A 148 -5.95 5.21 4.15
C ILE A 148 -7.32 4.62 4.49
N GLY A 149 -8.26 5.42 5.01
CA GLY A 149 -9.62 4.97 5.31
C GLY A 149 -10.31 4.37 4.09
N ARG A 150 -10.22 5.01 2.93
CA ARG A 150 -10.76 4.46 1.68
C ARG A 150 -10.09 3.15 1.29
N ALA A 151 -8.77 3.05 1.46
CA ALA A 151 -8.01 1.86 1.09
C ALA A 151 -8.34 0.64 1.97
N ILE A 152 -8.67 0.84 3.25
CA ILE A 152 -9.00 -0.24 4.20
C ILE A 152 -10.52 -0.52 4.32
N ALA A 153 -11.36 0.27 3.66
CA ALA A 153 -12.82 0.18 3.81
C ALA A 153 -13.35 -1.24 3.58
N ASN A 154 -12.80 -1.94 2.58
CA ASN A 154 -13.22 -3.29 2.19
C ASN A 154 -12.46 -4.42 2.90
N HIS A 155 -11.85 -4.19 4.07
CA HIS A 155 -11.03 -5.18 4.78
C HIS A 155 -10.02 -5.89 3.88
N PRO A 156 -9.13 -5.17 3.17
CA PRO A 156 -8.17 -5.80 2.28
C PRO A 156 -7.20 -6.67 3.07
N LYS A 157 -6.84 -7.84 2.52
CA LYS A 157 -5.81 -8.70 3.11
C LYS A 157 -4.40 -8.11 2.96
N VAL A 158 -4.20 -7.27 1.94
CA VAL A 158 -2.94 -6.59 1.65
C VAL A 158 -3.19 -5.11 1.46
N LEU A 159 -2.41 -4.28 2.13
CA LEU A 159 -2.34 -2.83 1.94
C LEU A 159 -0.97 -2.47 1.37
N ILE A 160 -0.97 -1.89 0.20
CA ILE A 160 0.23 -1.35 -0.45
C ILE A 160 0.24 0.16 -0.21
N ALA A 161 1.31 0.67 0.37
CA ALA A 161 1.48 2.09 0.64
C ALA A 161 2.72 2.62 -0.10
N ASP A 162 2.50 3.43 -1.13
CA ASP A 162 3.56 4.03 -1.94
C ASP A 162 3.85 5.44 -1.41
N GLU A 163 4.93 5.57 -0.66
CA GLU A 163 5.39 6.81 -0.01
C GLU A 163 4.27 7.57 0.75
N PRO A 164 3.54 6.90 1.66
CA PRO A 164 2.33 7.47 2.27
C PRO A 164 2.60 8.71 3.15
N THR A 165 3.86 9.01 3.44
CA THR A 165 4.30 10.13 4.28
C THR A 165 5.09 11.20 3.50
N GLY A 166 5.34 10.98 2.20
CA GLY A 166 6.26 11.81 1.41
C GLY A 166 5.88 13.29 1.24
N ASN A 167 4.61 13.65 1.48
CA ASN A 167 4.11 15.02 1.40
C ASN A 167 3.73 15.62 2.78
N LEU A 168 4.18 14.99 3.87
CA LEU A 168 3.80 15.36 5.24
C LEU A 168 5.02 15.85 6.02
N ASP A 169 4.77 16.66 7.03
CA ASP A 169 5.79 17.00 8.02
C ASP A 169 6.12 15.79 8.92
N PRO A 170 7.24 15.84 9.67
CA PRO A 170 7.70 14.70 10.48
C PRO A 170 6.69 14.25 11.55
N GLU A 171 5.94 15.18 12.16
CA GLU A 171 4.95 14.87 13.20
C GLU A 171 3.76 14.12 12.58
N MET A 172 3.20 14.65 11.49
CA MET A 172 2.13 13.99 10.74
C MET A 172 2.57 12.63 10.17
N SER A 173 3.83 12.53 9.72
CA SER A 173 4.40 11.27 9.22
C SER A 173 4.39 10.18 10.30
N LYS A 174 4.78 10.54 11.53
CA LYS A 174 4.73 9.62 12.67
C LYS A 174 3.30 9.18 12.99
N GLU A 175 2.34 10.11 13.01
CA GLU A 175 0.93 9.79 13.22
C GLU A 175 0.36 8.84 12.15
N ILE A 176 0.76 9.01 10.89
CA ILE A 176 0.37 8.08 9.81
C ILE A 176 0.98 6.70 10.04
N MET A 177 2.23 6.63 10.49
CA MET A 177 2.87 5.35 10.82
C MET A 177 2.16 4.62 11.96
N GLU A 178 1.83 5.34 13.05
CA GLU A 178 1.08 4.79 14.18
C GLU A 178 -0.31 4.29 13.74
N LEU A 179 -0.96 5.00 12.82
CA LEU A 179 -2.23 4.56 12.22
C LEU A 179 -2.05 3.27 11.41
N LEU A 180 -1.02 3.17 10.58
CA LEU A 180 -0.73 1.96 9.79
C LEU A 180 -0.40 0.77 10.70
N GLU A 181 0.36 0.97 11.78
CA GLU A 181 0.60 -0.07 12.79
C GLU A 181 -0.70 -0.55 13.43
N LYS A 182 -1.55 0.38 13.86
CA LYS A 182 -2.86 0.05 14.44
C LYS A 182 -3.73 -0.76 13.46
N ILE A 183 -3.75 -0.38 12.18
CA ILE A 183 -4.48 -1.13 11.15
C ILE A 183 -3.90 -2.54 10.99
N ASN A 184 -2.58 -2.68 10.92
CA ASN A 184 -1.91 -3.97 10.84
C ASN A 184 -2.27 -4.88 12.03
N GLU A 185 -2.27 -4.33 13.25
CA GLU A 185 -2.56 -5.08 14.47
C GLU A 185 -4.04 -5.46 14.60
N VAL A 186 -4.96 -4.54 14.29
CA VAL A 186 -6.41 -4.75 14.48
C VAL A 186 -7.03 -5.56 13.35
N GLU A 187 -6.75 -5.18 12.09
CA GLU A 187 -7.35 -5.80 10.91
C GLU A 187 -6.53 -7.02 10.42
N LYS A 188 -5.32 -7.25 10.97
CA LYS A 188 -4.37 -8.28 10.51
C LYS A 188 -4.01 -8.17 9.03
N THR A 189 -4.11 -6.95 8.49
CA THR A 189 -3.77 -6.66 7.09
C THR A 189 -2.26 -6.72 6.91
N THR A 190 -1.77 -7.44 5.91
CA THR A 190 -0.37 -7.42 5.49
C THR A 190 -0.06 -6.05 4.89
N ILE A 191 0.99 -5.37 5.35
CA ILE A 191 1.35 -4.04 4.85
C ILE A 191 2.69 -4.08 4.12
N VAL A 192 2.69 -3.61 2.88
CA VAL A 192 3.91 -3.38 2.08
C VAL A 192 4.04 -1.89 1.85
N MET A 193 4.98 -1.26 2.54
CA MET A 193 5.20 0.18 2.46
C MET A 193 6.50 0.50 1.75
N VAL A 194 6.40 1.22 0.64
CA VAL A 194 7.57 1.84 0.00
C VAL A 194 7.85 3.18 0.67
N THR A 195 9.08 3.41 1.07
CA THR A 195 9.53 4.68 1.62
C THR A 195 11.03 4.90 1.39
N HIS A 196 11.42 6.17 1.33
CA HIS A 196 12.82 6.60 1.37
C HIS A 196 13.17 7.29 2.70
N ASP A 197 12.22 7.37 3.65
CA ASP A 197 12.44 8.00 4.96
C ASP A 197 13.14 7.03 5.92
N SER A 198 14.46 7.22 6.04
CA SER A 198 15.30 6.42 6.93
C SER A 198 14.96 6.60 8.41
N THR A 199 14.42 7.76 8.80
CA THR A 199 14.04 8.04 10.18
C THR A 199 12.87 7.15 10.59
N LEU A 200 11.81 7.13 9.78
CA LEU A 200 10.63 6.28 10.04
C LEU A 200 11.01 4.79 10.06
N VAL A 201 11.85 4.33 9.13
CA VAL A 201 12.31 2.93 9.09
C VAL A 201 13.07 2.56 10.37
N ASN A 202 13.93 3.47 10.87
CA ASN A 202 14.72 3.24 12.09
C ASN A 202 13.88 3.33 13.37
N ASP A 203 12.87 4.19 13.41
CA ASP A 203 12.01 4.38 14.58
C ASP A 203 11.02 3.22 14.75
N PHE A 204 10.38 2.78 13.67
CA PHE A 204 9.32 1.77 13.70
C PHE A 204 9.81 0.32 13.51
N LYS A 205 11.06 0.10 13.11
CA LYS A 205 11.80 -1.19 13.12
C LYS A 205 11.04 -2.41 12.59
N LYS A 206 10.34 -2.27 11.46
CA LYS A 206 9.72 -3.40 10.76
C LYS A 206 10.74 -4.12 9.87
N ARG A 207 10.39 -5.32 9.37
CA ARG A 207 11.19 -5.99 8.35
C ARG A 207 11.43 -5.05 7.17
N THR A 208 12.67 -4.98 6.69
CA THR A 208 13.10 -4.04 5.67
C THR A 208 13.79 -4.78 4.53
N ILE A 209 13.25 -4.63 3.33
CA ILE A 209 13.77 -5.18 2.09
C ILE A 209 14.41 -4.04 1.30
N SER A 210 15.70 -4.16 1.00
CA SER A 210 16.43 -3.18 0.22
C SER A 210 16.54 -3.63 -1.23
N LEU A 211 16.07 -2.77 -2.14
CA LEU A 211 16.18 -2.96 -3.59
C LEU A 211 17.26 -2.04 -4.16
N GLU A 212 18.14 -2.59 -5.00
CA GLU A 212 19.14 -1.85 -5.76
C GLU A 212 19.29 -2.47 -7.15
N GLU A 213 19.27 -1.65 -8.20
CA GLU A 213 19.38 -2.06 -9.61
C GLU A 213 18.50 -3.26 -10.01
N GLY A 214 17.32 -3.36 -9.38
CA GLY A 214 16.37 -4.44 -9.62
C GLY A 214 16.63 -5.74 -8.84
N TYR A 215 17.60 -5.76 -7.93
CA TYR A 215 17.88 -6.91 -7.05
C TYR A 215 17.48 -6.62 -5.61
N ILE A 216 17.13 -7.67 -4.86
CA ILE A 216 17.09 -7.61 -3.40
C ILE A 216 18.54 -7.73 -2.90
N VAL A 217 19.06 -6.66 -2.30
CA VAL A 217 20.43 -6.64 -1.75
C VAL A 217 20.48 -6.88 -0.26
N ALA A 218 19.36 -6.68 0.45
CA ALA A 218 19.21 -7.01 1.85
C ALA A 218 17.75 -7.31 2.21
N ASP A 219 17.56 -8.19 3.20
CA ASP A 219 16.27 -8.52 3.82
C ASP A 219 16.51 -8.66 5.33
N MET A 220 16.09 -7.66 6.10
CA MET A 220 16.38 -7.54 7.53
C MET A 220 15.09 -7.64 8.34
N LEU A 221 15.00 -8.61 9.23
CA LEU A 221 13.80 -8.88 10.05
C LEU A 221 13.43 -7.75 11.02
N LYS A 222 14.40 -6.92 11.44
CA LYS A 222 14.19 -5.75 12.30
C LYS A 222 14.95 -4.58 11.73
N GLY A 223 14.22 -3.64 11.17
CA GLY A 223 14.65 -2.53 10.37
C GLY A 223 15.98 -1.86 10.72
N GLY A 224 16.68 -1.51 9.70
CA GLY A 224 17.81 -0.62 9.66
C GLY A 224 17.96 -0.11 8.25
N TYR A 225 18.01 1.19 8.08
CA TYR A 225 18.43 1.76 6.81
C TYR A 225 19.94 1.54 6.74
N LEU A 226 20.41 0.65 5.87
CA LEU A 226 21.84 0.58 5.58
C LEU A 226 22.25 1.95 5.02
N LYS A 227 23.04 2.71 5.80
CA LYS A 227 23.74 3.86 5.23
C LYS A 227 24.78 3.27 4.27
N TYR A 228 24.57 3.43 2.99
CA TYR A 228 25.63 3.31 2.00
C TYR A 228 26.55 4.52 2.24
N GLU A 229 27.72 4.28 2.80
CA GLU A 229 28.84 5.23 2.81
C GLU A 229 29.46 5.33 1.42
#